data_a5fbf4c163b5ba38b55f1ab45467cb01
#
_entry.id   a5fbf4c163b5ba38b55f1ab45467cb01
#
_cell.length_a   1.000
_cell.length_b   1.000
_cell.length_c   1.000
_cell.angle_alpha   90.00
_cell.angle_beta   90.00
_cell.angle_gamma   90.00
#
_symmetry.space_group_name_H-M   'P 1'
#
loop_
_entity.id
_entity.type
_entity.pdbx_description
1 polymer ?
#
loop_
_entity_poly.entity_id
_entity_poly.type
_entity_poly.pdbx_seq_one_letter_code
_entity_poly.pdbx_strand_id
1 'polypeptide(L)'
;LSYHNRRMNETRRNVLCQTDVLDLNDYIRPVNYRERTKCRVEYDVDIRNVEYAAYHFRPVSSLRLVVDDEADYRYKSRDRSVLNRLFACRETEDDVLVVRKGLLTDTSICNVAFWNRKQWITPSAPLLAGTKRASLLDQGELVAGDIRPEDLPGYSRIRLFNAMIEFGEIDLPVDKIVL
;
A
#
# COMPACT_ATOMS: atom_id res chain seq x y z
N LEU A 1 -9.85 3.62 -12.79
CA LEU A 1 -8.44 3.97 -13.15
C LEU A 1 -8.00 5.38 -12.72
N SER A 2 -8.92 6.30 -12.38
CA SER A 2 -8.62 7.71 -12.08
C SER A 2 -7.47 7.91 -11.06
N TYR A 3 -7.51 7.17 -9.93
CA TYR A 3 -6.45 7.22 -8.92
C TYR A 3 -5.09 6.72 -9.42
N HIS A 4 -5.07 5.73 -10.32
CA HIS A 4 -3.84 5.23 -10.94
C HIS A 4 -3.27 6.25 -11.91
N ASN A 5 -4.11 6.87 -12.75
CA ASN A 5 -3.74 7.95 -13.65
C ASN A 5 -3.14 9.13 -12.89
N ARG A 6 -3.83 9.57 -11.82
CA ARG A 6 -3.34 10.66 -10.96
C ARG A 6 -1.95 10.35 -10.43
N ARG A 7 -1.74 9.20 -9.75
CA ARG A 7 -0.43 8.83 -9.18
C ARG A 7 0.65 8.70 -10.24
N MET A 8 0.37 8.07 -11.38
CA MET A 8 1.32 7.92 -12.47
C MET A 8 1.78 9.28 -12.99
N ASN A 9 0.86 10.18 -13.30
CA ASN A 9 1.18 11.50 -13.82
C ASN A 9 1.84 12.41 -12.79
N GLU A 10 1.51 12.28 -11.50
CA GLU A 10 2.23 12.94 -10.40
C GLU A 10 3.68 12.44 -10.31
N THR A 11 3.91 11.13 -10.41
CA THR A 11 5.26 10.57 -10.45
C THR A 11 6.04 11.06 -11.67
N ARG A 12 5.44 11.06 -12.85
CA ARG A 12 6.06 11.55 -14.08
C ARG A 12 6.45 13.02 -13.95
N ARG A 13 5.59 13.84 -13.36
CA ARG A 13 5.88 15.26 -13.13
C ARG A 13 6.99 15.46 -12.11
N ASN A 14 6.92 14.81 -10.97
CA ASN A 14 7.78 15.08 -9.82
C ASN A 14 9.16 14.44 -9.95
N VAL A 15 9.27 13.31 -10.65
CA VAL A 15 10.53 12.54 -10.76
C VAL A 15 11.15 12.65 -12.16
N LEU A 16 10.31 12.67 -13.21
CA LEU A 16 10.76 12.60 -14.59
C LEU A 16 10.58 13.95 -15.35
N CYS A 17 10.14 15.00 -14.66
CA CYS A 17 9.93 16.33 -15.19
C CYS A 17 9.01 16.37 -16.44
N GLN A 18 8.06 15.43 -16.57
CA GLN A 18 7.10 15.36 -17.65
C GLN A 18 5.85 16.17 -17.32
N THR A 19 5.38 17.00 -18.24
CA THR A 19 4.20 17.86 -18.08
C THR A 19 2.97 17.38 -18.83
N ASP A 20 3.16 16.56 -19.86
CA ASP A 20 2.08 15.89 -20.59
C ASP A 20 1.38 14.85 -19.72
N VAL A 21 0.14 14.55 -20.07
CA VAL A 21 -0.71 13.62 -19.31
C VAL A 21 -0.91 12.35 -20.14
N LEU A 22 -0.60 11.19 -19.53
CA LEU A 22 -0.96 9.89 -20.08
C LEU A 22 -2.24 9.37 -19.42
N ASP A 23 -3.10 8.73 -20.21
CA ASP A 23 -4.27 8.02 -19.70
C ASP A 23 -4.09 6.52 -19.86
N LEU A 24 -4.13 5.79 -18.75
CA LEU A 24 -4.02 4.33 -18.72
C LEU A 24 -5.14 3.62 -19.50
N ASN A 25 -6.27 4.30 -19.76
CA ASN A 25 -7.33 3.75 -20.61
C ASN A 25 -6.85 3.50 -22.05
N ASP A 26 -5.86 4.24 -22.53
CA ASP A 26 -5.31 4.09 -23.87
C ASP A 26 -4.43 2.83 -24.00
N TYR A 27 -3.90 2.33 -22.88
CA TYR A 27 -2.91 1.26 -22.83
C TYR A 27 -3.44 -0.05 -22.27
N ILE A 28 -4.36 0.02 -21.31
CA ILE A 28 -4.93 -1.17 -20.66
C ILE A 28 -6.06 -1.70 -21.53
N ARG A 29 -5.98 -3.00 -21.85
CA ARG A 29 -7.01 -3.72 -22.61
C ARG A 29 -7.60 -4.78 -21.71
N PRO A 30 -8.68 -4.44 -20.97
CA PRO A 30 -9.38 -5.43 -20.16
C PRO A 30 -9.95 -6.52 -21.09
N VAL A 31 -9.60 -7.75 -20.77
CA VAL A 31 -10.19 -8.95 -21.36
C VAL A 31 -11.04 -9.64 -20.32
N ASN A 32 -11.85 -10.60 -20.71
CA ASN A 32 -12.71 -11.34 -19.80
C ASN A 32 -11.88 -12.33 -18.95
N TYR A 33 -11.25 -11.82 -17.90
CA TYR A 33 -10.58 -12.67 -16.91
C TYR A 33 -11.64 -13.27 -15.97
N ARG A 34 -11.50 -14.57 -15.68
CA ARG A 34 -12.39 -15.30 -14.77
C ARG A 34 -11.90 -15.29 -13.33
N GLU A 35 -10.69 -14.80 -13.10
CA GLU A 35 -10.03 -14.74 -11.80
C GLU A 35 -9.45 -13.35 -11.54
N ARG A 36 -9.08 -13.08 -10.29
CA ARG A 36 -8.42 -11.84 -9.91
C ARG A 36 -7.10 -11.73 -10.67
N THR A 37 -7.01 -10.71 -11.51
CA THR A 37 -5.87 -10.51 -12.41
C THR A 37 -5.19 -9.19 -12.12
N LYS A 38 -3.88 -9.25 -11.87
CA LYS A 38 -3.05 -8.07 -11.69
C LYS A 38 -2.65 -7.51 -13.05
N CYS A 39 -3.05 -6.27 -13.34
CA CYS A 39 -2.49 -5.48 -14.43
C CYS A 39 -1.31 -4.68 -13.88
N ARG A 40 -0.11 -4.97 -14.39
CA ARG A 40 1.12 -4.25 -14.05
C ARG A 40 1.49 -3.35 -15.22
N VAL A 41 1.61 -2.05 -14.94
CA VAL A 41 2.05 -1.06 -15.90
C VAL A 41 3.42 -0.55 -15.49
N GLU A 42 4.40 -0.68 -16.36
CA GLU A 42 5.74 -0.11 -16.21
C GLU A 42 5.85 1.12 -17.12
N TYR A 43 6.38 2.20 -16.55
CA TYR A 43 6.52 3.47 -17.26
C TYR A 43 7.77 4.23 -16.79
N ASP A 44 8.26 5.05 -17.66
CA ASP A 44 9.17 6.17 -17.39
C ASP A 44 8.57 7.45 -18.01
N VAL A 45 9.19 8.03 -19.04
CA VAL A 45 8.59 9.11 -19.82
C VAL A 45 7.30 8.66 -20.49
N ASP A 46 7.28 7.42 -21.00
CA ASP A 46 6.14 6.76 -21.65
C ASP A 46 5.80 5.44 -20.99
N ILE A 47 4.66 4.84 -21.36
CA ILE A 47 4.34 3.47 -21.00
C ILE A 47 5.29 2.52 -21.73
N ARG A 48 6.02 1.68 -20.97
CA ARG A 48 7.00 0.72 -21.48
C ARG A 48 6.44 -0.68 -21.59
N ASN A 49 5.61 -1.08 -20.64
CA ASN A 49 5.07 -2.42 -20.62
C ASN A 49 3.74 -2.48 -19.88
N VAL A 50 2.84 -3.36 -20.33
CA VAL A 50 1.58 -3.71 -19.67
C VAL A 50 1.49 -5.23 -19.61
N GLU A 51 1.49 -5.77 -18.41
CA GLU A 51 1.44 -7.20 -18.14
C GLU A 51 0.18 -7.57 -17.35
N TYR A 52 -0.35 -8.76 -17.64
CA TYR A 52 -1.48 -9.33 -16.92
C TYR A 52 -1.08 -10.69 -16.34
N ALA A 53 -1.35 -10.90 -15.07
CA ALA A 53 -1.06 -12.16 -14.39
C ALA A 53 -2.15 -12.48 -13.36
N ALA A 54 -2.49 -13.75 -13.19
CA ALA A 54 -3.31 -14.21 -12.08
C ALA A 54 -2.71 -13.72 -10.76
N TYR A 55 -3.56 -13.29 -9.84
CA TYR A 55 -3.11 -12.73 -8.57
C TYR A 55 -3.65 -13.52 -7.39
N HIS A 56 -2.74 -14.13 -6.67
CA HIS A 56 -3.00 -14.79 -5.39
C HIS A 56 -2.20 -14.03 -4.32
N PHE A 57 -2.88 -13.53 -3.29
CA PHE A 57 -2.17 -12.90 -2.17
C PHE A 57 -1.86 -13.94 -1.09
N ARG A 58 -0.74 -13.75 -0.46
CA ARG A 58 -0.31 -14.57 0.66
C ARG A 58 -1.17 -14.25 1.88
N PRO A 59 -1.68 -15.27 2.60
CA PRO A 59 -2.31 -15.03 3.90
C PRO A 59 -1.34 -14.30 4.85
N VAL A 60 -1.88 -13.39 5.63
CA VAL A 60 -1.16 -12.69 6.70
C VAL A 60 -1.97 -12.82 7.97
N SER A 61 -1.36 -13.38 9.00
CA SER A 61 -1.97 -13.65 10.31
C SER A 61 -1.20 -12.96 11.45
N SER A 62 0.02 -12.51 11.18
CA SER A 62 0.88 -11.83 12.14
C SER A 62 1.78 -10.79 11.47
N LEU A 63 2.20 -9.79 12.23
CA LEU A 63 3.04 -8.71 11.76
C LEU A 63 4.18 -8.45 12.75
N ARG A 64 5.39 -8.24 12.24
CA ARG A 64 6.55 -7.77 13.02
C ARG A 64 6.69 -6.26 12.90
N LEU A 65 6.81 -5.54 14.01
CA LEU A 65 7.21 -4.13 13.97
C LEU A 65 8.68 -4.02 13.56
N VAL A 66 8.94 -3.20 12.56
CA VAL A 66 10.31 -2.94 12.08
C VAL A 66 10.51 -1.43 11.94
N VAL A 67 11.55 -0.92 12.59
CA VAL A 67 11.89 0.51 12.52
C VAL A 67 12.89 0.77 11.40
N ASP A 68 12.55 1.69 10.48
CA ASP A 68 13.46 2.16 9.44
C ASP A 68 13.07 3.60 9.06
N ASP A 69 13.83 4.56 9.61
CA ASP A 69 13.59 6.00 9.40
C ASP A 69 13.97 6.48 7.99
N GLU A 70 14.81 5.70 7.29
CA GLU A 70 15.29 6.00 5.94
C GLU A 70 14.48 5.31 4.84
N ALA A 71 13.48 4.48 5.21
CA ALA A 71 12.65 3.78 4.23
C ALA A 71 11.93 4.78 3.33
N ASP A 72 12.14 4.69 2.03
CA ASP A 72 11.47 5.50 1.01
C ASP A 72 10.93 4.63 -0.13
N TYR A 73 9.61 4.70 -0.34
CA TYR A 73 8.93 4.01 -1.44
C TYR A 73 7.77 4.86 -2.01
N ARG A 74 7.86 6.17 -1.93
CA ARG A 74 6.79 7.12 -2.28
C ARG A 74 6.24 6.98 -3.69
N TYR A 75 7.10 6.63 -4.65
CA TYR A 75 6.76 6.63 -6.07
C TYR A 75 6.48 5.25 -6.66
N LYS A 76 6.31 4.22 -5.82
CA LYS A 76 6.07 2.85 -6.27
C LYS A 76 7.10 2.35 -7.29
N SER A 77 8.38 2.57 -6.98
CA SER A 77 9.50 2.16 -7.83
C SER A 77 9.42 0.68 -8.23
N ARG A 78 9.92 0.36 -9.42
CA ARG A 78 10.19 -1.02 -9.84
C ARG A 78 11.21 -1.68 -8.92
N ASP A 79 12.21 -0.92 -8.48
CA ASP A 79 13.14 -1.35 -7.44
C ASP A 79 12.40 -1.45 -6.10
N ARG A 80 12.35 -2.66 -5.58
CA ARG A 80 11.74 -3.00 -4.30
C ARG A 80 12.77 -3.41 -3.25
N SER A 81 14.03 -3.10 -3.44
CA SER A 81 15.13 -3.49 -2.53
C SER A 81 14.85 -3.09 -1.08
N VAL A 82 14.36 -1.87 -0.85
CA VAL A 82 13.96 -1.37 0.48
C VAL A 82 12.86 -2.24 1.09
N LEU A 83 11.77 -2.48 0.37
CA LEU A 83 10.65 -3.30 0.86
C LEU A 83 11.06 -4.75 1.08
N ASN A 84 11.92 -5.30 0.21
CA ASN A 84 12.42 -6.67 0.35
C ASN A 84 13.34 -6.82 1.57
N ARG A 85 14.17 -5.81 1.83
CA ARG A 85 15.01 -5.77 3.04
C ARG A 85 14.15 -5.71 4.30
N LEU A 86 13.16 -4.82 4.34
CA LEU A 86 12.20 -4.73 5.45
C LEU A 86 11.46 -6.05 5.66
N PHE A 87 10.96 -6.63 4.59
CA PHE A 87 10.28 -7.92 4.64
C PHE A 87 11.17 -9.06 5.17
N ALA A 88 12.48 -9.02 4.90
CA ALA A 88 13.41 -10.01 5.44
C ALA A 88 13.52 -9.94 6.97
N CYS A 89 13.21 -8.80 7.59
CA CYS A 89 13.24 -8.61 9.04
C CYS A 89 11.98 -9.14 9.77
N ARG A 90 11.03 -9.78 9.07
CA ARG A 90 9.77 -10.27 9.67
C ARG A 90 9.95 -11.42 10.66
N GLU A 91 11.12 -12.07 10.68
CA GLU A 91 11.42 -13.27 11.49
C GLU A 91 10.41 -14.40 11.24
N THR A 92 9.61 -14.77 12.25
CA THR A 92 8.59 -15.83 12.19
C THR A 92 7.22 -15.33 11.75
N GLU A 93 7.03 -14.00 11.71
CA GLU A 93 5.77 -13.38 11.32
C GLU A 93 5.56 -13.43 9.81
N ASP A 94 4.31 -13.24 9.39
CA ASP A 94 3.95 -13.34 7.98
C ASP A 94 4.38 -12.11 7.16
N ASP A 95 4.37 -10.91 7.77
CA ASP A 95 4.80 -9.66 7.15
C ASP A 95 5.34 -8.69 8.22
N VAL A 96 5.79 -7.53 7.78
CA VAL A 96 6.24 -6.44 8.64
C VAL A 96 5.21 -5.33 8.71
N LEU A 97 5.20 -4.59 9.82
CA LEU A 97 4.57 -3.28 9.95
C LEU A 97 5.69 -2.27 10.21
N VAL A 98 5.88 -1.34 9.29
CA VAL A 98 7.03 -0.44 9.31
C VAL A 98 6.73 0.79 10.15
N VAL A 99 7.64 1.10 11.06
CA VAL A 99 7.71 2.35 11.83
C VAL A 99 8.74 3.25 11.19
N ARG A 100 8.36 4.47 10.85
CA ARG A 100 9.23 5.48 10.29
C ARG A 100 9.06 6.78 11.06
N LYS A 101 10.16 7.30 11.61
CA LYS A 101 10.17 8.54 12.43
C LYS A 101 9.14 8.49 13.57
N GLY A 102 9.09 7.32 14.23
CA GLY A 102 8.19 7.08 15.36
C GLY A 102 6.71 6.89 15.00
N LEU A 103 6.34 6.83 13.72
CA LEU A 103 4.96 6.63 13.25
C LEU A 103 4.83 5.31 12.48
N LEU A 104 3.70 4.63 12.67
CA LEU A 104 3.33 3.50 11.83
C LEU A 104 3.07 3.96 10.40
N THR A 105 3.44 3.12 9.43
CA THR A 105 3.28 3.42 8.00
C THR A 105 2.54 2.30 7.27
N ASP A 106 3.27 1.44 6.57
CA ASP A 106 2.75 0.38 5.69
C ASP A 106 3.33 -0.98 6.06
N THR A 107 2.79 -2.05 5.49
CA THR A 107 3.47 -3.34 5.42
C THR A 107 4.37 -3.41 4.18
N SER A 108 5.00 -4.57 3.93
CA SER A 108 5.84 -4.74 2.73
C SER A 108 5.08 -4.60 1.41
N ILE A 109 3.74 -4.77 1.42
CA ILE A 109 2.90 -4.75 0.20
C ILE A 109 1.59 -3.99 0.33
N CYS A 110 1.14 -3.65 1.54
CA CYS A 110 -0.19 -3.08 1.81
C CYS A 110 -0.11 -1.77 2.58
N ASN A 111 -1.04 -0.85 2.29
CA ASN A 111 -1.43 0.16 3.27
C ASN A 111 -2.21 -0.52 4.40
N VAL A 112 -2.30 0.16 5.54
CA VAL A 112 -2.99 -0.34 6.73
C VAL A 112 -4.02 0.64 7.23
N ALA A 113 -5.02 0.13 7.96
CA ALA A 113 -5.92 0.95 8.76
C ALA A 113 -6.22 0.24 10.08
N PHE A 114 -6.38 1.02 11.14
CA PHE A 114 -6.59 0.56 12.51
C PHE A 114 -7.98 0.97 12.98
N TRP A 115 -8.71 0.06 13.64
CA TRP A 115 -10.04 0.30 14.17
C TRP A 115 -9.98 0.77 15.62
N ASN A 116 -10.35 2.02 15.86
CA ASN A 116 -10.40 2.62 17.20
C ASN A 116 -11.75 2.47 17.90
N ARG A 117 -12.58 1.49 17.48
CA ARG A 117 -13.97 1.21 17.93
C ARG A 117 -15.01 2.24 17.46
N LYS A 118 -14.63 3.23 16.65
CA LYS A 118 -15.53 4.24 16.08
C LYS A 118 -15.34 4.39 14.57
N GLN A 119 -14.08 4.39 14.13
CA GLN A 119 -13.72 4.62 12.73
C GLN A 119 -12.38 3.95 12.42
N TRP A 120 -12.13 3.76 11.13
CA TRP A 120 -10.85 3.26 10.63
C TRP A 120 -9.86 4.42 10.43
N ILE A 121 -8.73 4.36 11.11
CA ILE A 121 -7.64 5.33 10.99
C ILE A 121 -6.52 4.73 10.16
N THR A 122 -6.10 5.39 9.09
CA THR A 122 -4.93 5.01 8.29
C THR A 122 -3.78 5.98 8.56
N PRO A 123 -2.52 5.52 8.61
CA PRO A 123 -1.36 6.40 8.80
C PRO A 123 -1.39 7.62 7.87
N SER A 124 -1.16 8.81 8.43
CA SER A 124 -1.16 10.07 7.67
C SER A 124 -0.01 10.12 6.65
N ALA A 125 1.15 9.55 7.01
CA ALA A 125 2.37 9.52 6.20
C ALA A 125 2.78 8.09 5.82
N PRO A 126 2.04 7.38 4.93
CA PRO A 126 2.38 6.05 4.49
C PRO A 126 3.69 6.04 3.69
N LEU A 127 4.36 4.89 3.56
CA LEU A 127 5.50 4.74 2.64
C LEU A 127 5.05 4.93 1.19
N LEU A 128 3.83 4.45 0.87
CA LEU A 128 3.23 4.64 -0.44
C LEU A 128 1.81 5.20 -0.30
N ALA A 129 1.51 6.32 -0.95
CA ALA A 129 0.15 6.81 -1.12
C ALA A 129 -0.61 5.88 -2.09
N GLY A 130 -1.18 4.79 -1.56
CA GLY A 130 -1.85 3.76 -2.34
C GLY A 130 -3.14 4.27 -2.99
N THR A 131 -3.45 3.78 -4.19
CA THR A 131 -4.65 4.18 -4.94
C THR A 131 -5.94 3.71 -4.26
N LYS A 132 -5.95 2.51 -3.66
CA LYS A 132 -7.08 2.03 -2.85
C LYS A 132 -7.25 2.88 -1.60
N ARG A 133 -6.14 3.22 -0.92
CA ARG A 133 -6.17 4.12 0.24
C ARG A 133 -6.77 5.48 -0.11
N ALA A 134 -6.35 6.09 -1.22
CA ALA A 134 -6.90 7.36 -1.68
C ALA A 134 -8.41 7.27 -1.94
N SER A 135 -8.87 6.20 -2.60
CA SER A 135 -10.30 5.97 -2.84
C SER A 135 -11.10 5.85 -1.55
N LEU A 136 -10.61 5.11 -0.55
CA LEU A 136 -11.30 4.93 0.73
C LEU A 136 -11.33 6.21 1.57
N LEU A 137 -10.30 7.05 1.49
CA LEU A 137 -10.29 8.38 2.10
C LEU A 137 -11.32 9.30 1.45
N ASP A 138 -11.38 9.35 0.12
CA ASP A 138 -12.33 10.18 -0.62
C ASP A 138 -13.79 9.73 -0.39
N GLN A 139 -14.02 8.44 -0.09
CA GLN A 139 -15.32 7.88 0.28
C GLN A 139 -15.69 8.09 1.76
N GLY A 140 -14.76 8.59 2.58
CA GLY A 140 -14.97 8.77 4.02
C GLY A 140 -14.94 7.46 4.83
N GLU A 141 -14.51 6.35 4.21
CA GLU A 141 -14.34 5.06 4.91
C GLU A 141 -13.11 5.03 5.80
N LEU A 142 -12.12 5.84 5.48
CA LEU A 142 -10.90 6.02 6.26
C LEU A 142 -10.72 7.48 6.67
N VAL A 143 -10.12 7.67 7.83
CA VAL A 143 -9.60 8.96 8.29
C VAL A 143 -8.08 8.85 8.42
N ALA A 144 -7.34 9.83 7.92
CA ALA A 144 -5.89 9.87 8.09
C ALA A 144 -5.53 10.40 9.49
N GLY A 145 -4.54 9.76 10.12
CA GLY A 145 -4.07 10.18 11.44
C GLY A 145 -2.67 9.65 11.74
N ASP A 146 -1.96 10.33 12.62
CA ASP A 146 -0.69 9.85 13.13
C ASP A 146 -0.96 8.73 14.13
N ILE A 147 -0.24 7.63 13.99
CA ILE A 147 -0.36 6.45 14.84
C ILE A 147 1.05 6.04 15.26
N ARG A 148 1.29 5.98 16.56
CA ARG A 148 2.55 5.52 17.14
C ARG A 148 2.44 4.06 17.57
N PRO A 149 3.55 3.33 17.68
CA PRO A 149 3.53 1.97 18.24
C PRO A 149 2.86 1.90 19.63
N GLU A 150 3.09 2.89 20.49
CA GLU A 150 2.51 2.99 21.81
C GLU A 150 0.99 3.21 21.81
N ASP A 151 0.41 3.66 20.71
CA ASP A 151 -1.04 3.86 20.56
C ASP A 151 -1.79 2.55 20.25
N LEU A 152 -1.07 1.48 19.84
CA LEU A 152 -1.67 0.20 19.43
C LEU A 152 -2.69 -0.38 20.43
N PRO A 153 -2.49 -0.30 21.76
CA PRO A 153 -3.49 -0.78 22.71
C PRO A 153 -4.86 -0.08 22.64
N GLY A 154 -4.90 1.12 22.04
CA GLY A 154 -6.13 1.87 21.81
C GLY A 154 -6.96 1.35 20.62
N TYR A 155 -6.38 0.50 19.79
CA TYR A 155 -7.02 -0.11 18.63
C TYR A 155 -7.35 -1.57 18.88
N SER A 156 -8.36 -2.08 18.21
CA SER A 156 -8.76 -3.50 18.36
C SER A 156 -8.44 -4.34 17.12
N ARG A 157 -8.39 -3.76 15.95
CA ARG A 157 -8.14 -4.47 14.68
C ARG A 157 -7.25 -3.66 13.74
N ILE A 158 -6.56 -4.37 12.87
CA ILE A 158 -5.82 -3.82 11.73
C ILE A 158 -6.30 -4.49 10.45
N ARG A 159 -6.54 -3.71 9.40
CA ARG A 159 -6.78 -4.18 8.03
C ARG A 159 -5.63 -3.84 7.12
N LEU A 160 -5.26 -4.81 6.29
CA LEU A 160 -4.24 -4.65 5.25
C LEU A 160 -4.93 -4.65 3.89
N PHE A 161 -4.60 -3.70 3.04
CA PHE A 161 -5.25 -3.56 1.75
C PHE A 161 -4.35 -2.85 0.72
N ASN A 162 -4.63 -3.13 -0.54
CA ASN A 162 -4.01 -2.45 -1.69
C ASN A 162 -4.96 -2.52 -2.90
N ALA A 163 -4.49 -2.14 -4.11
CA ALA A 163 -5.33 -2.19 -5.31
C ALA A 163 -5.79 -3.61 -5.71
N MET A 164 -5.17 -4.66 -5.14
CA MET A 164 -5.45 -6.08 -5.44
C MET A 164 -6.07 -6.83 -4.27
N ILE A 165 -6.05 -6.26 -3.08
CA ILE A 165 -6.61 -6.82 -1.84
C ILE A 165 -7.64 -5.85 -1.32
N GLU A 166 -8.90 -6.28 -1.28
CA GLU A 166 -10.00 -5.42 -0.87
C GLU A 166 -9.95 -5.09 0.63
N PHE A 167 -10.57 -3.97 1.00
CA PHE A 167 -10.64 -3.53 2.38
C PHE A 167 -11.49 -4.47 3.21
N GLY A 168 -10.84 -5.29 4.04
CA GLY A 168 -11.48 -6.32 4.88
C GLY A 168 -11.14 -7.77 4.51
N GLU A 169 -10.46 -8.03 3.39
CA GLU A 169 -9.98 -9.39 3.05
C GLU A 169 -8.87 -9.87 3.99
N ILE A 170 -8.02 -8.95 4.47
CA ILE A 170 -7.04 -9.22 5.53
C ILE A 170 -7.41 -8.33 6.71
N ASP A 171 -7.87 -8.96 7.77
CA ASP A 171 -8.38 -8.29 8.97
C ASP A 171 -7.89 -9.06 10.22
N LEU A 172 -7.02 -8.44 11.01
CA LEU A 172 -6.34 -9.05 12.14
C LEU A 172 -6.68 -8.32 13.45
N PRO A 173 -6.70 -9.03 14.59
CA PRO A 173 -6.60 -8.38 15.90
C PRO A 173 -5.25 -7.66 16.03
N VAL A 174 -5.22 -6.53 16.73
CA VAL A 174 -3.98 -5.75 16.93
C VAL A 174 -2.94 -6.51 17.78
N ASP A 175 -3.36 -7.46 18.61
CA ASP A 175 -2.47 -8.34 19.39
C ASP A 175 -1.62 -9.31 18.53
N LYS A 176 -1.88 -9.38 17.23
CA LYS A 176 -1.06 -10.09 16.24
C LYS A 176 0.10 -9.26 15.69
N ILE A 177 0.30 -8.06 16.22
CA ILE A 177 1.46 -7.22 15.96
C ILE A 177 2.49 -7.47 17.06
N VAL A 178 3.66 -7.97 16.68
CA VAL A 178 4.76 -8.33 17.58
C VAL A 178 5.85 -7.25 17.50
N LEU A 179 6.42 -6.87 18.65
CA LEU A 179 7.50 -5.88 18.76
C LEU A 179 8.85 -6.47 18.39
#